data_abf1994cb63f5282b0cad8a05f991529
#
_entry.id   abf1994cb63f5282b0cad8a05f991529
#
_cell.length_a   1.000
_cell.length_b   1.000
_cell.length_c   1.000
_cell.angle_alpha   90.00
_cell.angle_beta   90.00
_cell.angle_gamma   90.00
#
_symmetry.space_group_name_H-M   'P 1'
#
loop_
_entity.id
_entity.type
_entity.pdbx_description
1 polymer ?
#
loop_
_entity_poly.entity_id
_entity_poly.type
_entity_poly.pdbx_seq_one_letter_code
_entity_poly.pdbx_strand_id
1 'polypeptide(L)'
;MKTHPMTALERCATALLTAALLLPSAALAQREGVDVGANSGFASLVPAKEIELSAAKQYKTLLAEAASKNALAPPEHPQLQRLRRIADQLIPFANEWNPRAKSWQWEVNLIGSKQINAFCMPGGKIVFYTGIIEQLKLTDDEVAQIMGHEIAHALREHARERMGKSTATSIGAGVVSQLLGLGDLGRTVTNYGVQLLNLTFSRSDESEADLVGLELAARAGYDPQAGVTLWQKMSASSKGAPPQWLSTHPAGNTRIMDIERNLPRVMPLYERARKG
;
A
#
# COMPACT_ATOMS: atom_id res chain seq x y z
N MET A 1 -10.51 -22.03 -73.21
CA MET A 1 -10.68 -21.70 -71.76
C MET A 1 -11.55 -20.46 -71.66
N LYS A 2 -12.81 -20.61 -71.21
CA LYS A 2 -13.74 -19.46 -71.00
C LYS A 2 -13.56 -18.95 -69.56
N THR A 3 -13.04 -17.76 -69.45
CA THR A 3 -12.97 -17.03 -68.14
C THR A 3 -14.34 -16.47 -67.85
N HIS A 4 -15.00 -16.93 -66.79
CA HIS A 4 -16.23 -16.34 -66.30
C HIS A 4 -15.89 -15.03 -65.48
N PRO A 5 -16.57 -13.90 -65.74
CA PRO A 5 -16.38 -12.73 -64.97
C PRO A 5 -17.05 -12.92 -63.59
N MET A 6 -16.31 -12.62 -62.52
CA MET A 6 -16.83 -12.63 -61.16
C MET A 6 -17.98 -11.63 -61.01
N THR A 7 -19.05 -12.05 -60.35
CA THR A 7 -20.24 -11.22 -60.08
C THR A 7 -19.96 -10.10 -59.06
N ALA A 8 -20.77 -9.04 -59.13
CA ALA A 8 -20.61 -7.88 -58.20
C ALA A 8 -20.69 -8.27 -56.74
N LEU A 9 -21.40 -9.39 -56.42
CA LEU A 9 -21.51 -9.92 -55.06
C LEU A 9 -20.18 -10.51 -54.53
N GLU A 10 -19.41 -11.17 -55.39
CA GLU A 10 -18.11 -11.77 -55.02
C GLU A 10 -17.04 -10.69 -54.81
N ARG A 11 -17.12 -9.56 -55.51
CA ARG A 11 -16.23 -8.41 -55.30
C ARG A 11 -16.50 -7.69 -53.99
N CYS A 12 -17.77 -7.60 -53.52
CA CYS A 12 -18.13 -7.04 -52.24
C CYS A 12 -17.69 -7.92 -51.06
N ALA A 13 -17.77 -9.27 -51.21
CA ALA A 13 -17.33 -10.18 -50.15
C ALA A 13 -15.80 -10.16 -49.97
N THR A 14 -15.02 -10.02 -51.03
CA THR A 14 -13.55 -9.92 -50.93
C THR A 14 -13.09 -8.58 -50.37
N ALA A 15 -13.82 -7.47 -50.62
CA ALA A 15 -13.50 -6.15 -50.07
C ALA A 15 -13.82 -6.05 -48.54
N LEU A 16 -14.84 -6.77 -48.06
CA LEU A 16 -15.18 -6.82 -46.65
C LEU A 16 -14.21 -7.69 -45.84
N LEU A 17 -13.63 -8.72 -46.41
CA LEU A 17 -12.65 -9.58 -45.72
C LEU A 17 -11.27 -8.93 -45.57
N THR A 18 -10.89 -8.01 -46.46
CA THR A 18 -9.61 -7.29 -46.41
C THR A 18 -9.65 -6.07 -45.52
N ALA A 19 -10.83 -5.50 -45.27
CA ALA A 19 -11.00 -4.36 -44.35
C ALA A 19 -10.97 -4.75 -42.84
N ALA A 20 -11.22 -6.02 -42.51
CA ALA A 20 -11.21 -6.51 -41.12
C ALA A 20 -9.79 -6.74 -40.53
N LEU A 21 -8.73 -6.69 -41.36
CA LEU A 21 -7.34 -6.97 -40.92
C LEU A 21 -6.51 -5.72 -40.63
N LEU A 22 -7.09 -4.53 -40.67
CA LEU A 22 -6.41 -3.25 -40.38
C LEU A 22 -7.00 -2.49 -39.18
N LEU A 23 -7.66 -3.16 -38.26
CA LEU A 23 -7.90 -2.55 -36.97
C LEU A 23 -6.54 -2.45 -36.26
N PRO A 24 -6.03 -1.23 -35.96
CA PRO A 24 -4.87 -1.12 -35.13
C PRO A 24 -5.23 -1.78 -33.81
N SER A 25 -4.53 -2.85 -33.43
CA SER A 25 -4.54 -3.33 -32.07
C SER A 25 -4.14 -2.12 -31.22
N ALA A 26 -5.13 -1.47 -30.59
CA ALA A 26 -4.85 -0.53 -29.53
C ALA A 26 -4.15 -1.39 -28.46
N ALA A 27 -2.83 -1.45 -28.53
CA ALA A 27 -2.02 -1.94 -27.44
C ALA A 27 -2.44 -1.10 -26.25
N LEU A 28 -3.25 -1.66 -25.34
CA LEU A 28 -3.51 -1.07 -24.06
C LEU A 28 -2.13 -0.78 -23.49
N ALA A 29 -1.76 0.49 -23.45
CA ALA A 29 -0.48 0.90 -22.90
C ALA A 29 -0.42 0.33 -21.48
N GLN A 30 0.37 -0.72 -21.31
CA GLN A 30 0.52 -1.35 -20.01
C GLN A 30 1.05 -0.28 -19.07
N ARG A 31 0.38 -0.08 -17.93
CA ARG A 31 0.82 0.88 -16.92
C ARG A 31 2.29 0.60 -16.60
N GLU A 32 3.09 1.65 -16.68
CA GLU A 32 4.51 1.55 -16.35
C GLU A 32 4.68 1.39 -14.83
N GLY A 33 5.58 0.50 -14.42
CA GLY A 33 5.82 0.19 -13.01
C GLY A 33 5.33 -1.20 -12.62
N VAL A 34 4.98 -1.38 -11.35
CA VAL A 34 4.52 -2.67 -10.82
C VAL A 34 3.04 -2.90 -11.10
N ASP A 35 2.66 -4.17 -11.19
CA ASP A 35 1.27 -4.60 -11.32
C ASP A 35 0.92 -5.46 -10.09
N VAL A 36 -0.05 -5.00 -9.32
CA VAL A 36 -0.55 -5.66 -8.10
C VAL A 36 -2.06 -5.94 -8.16
N GLY A 37 -2.67 -5.74 -9.32
CA GLY A 37 -4.09 -5.97 -9.53
C GLY A 37 -5.01 -4.92 -8.85
N ALA A 38 -6.31 -5.21 -8.81
CA ALA A 38 -7.32 -4.34 -8.21
C ALA A 38 -7.36 -4.49 -6.68
N ASN A 39 -7.89 -3.46 -6.00
CA ASN A 39 -8.16 -3.55 -4.55
C ASN A 39 -9.18 -4.65 -4.25
N SER A 40 -9.04 -5.25 -3.07
CA SER A 40 -9.95 -6.30 -2.60
C SER A 40 -11.40 -5.81 -2.49
N GLY A 41 -12.34 -6.62 -3.00
CA GLY A 41 -13.77 -6.35 -2.87
C GLY A 41 -14.27 -6.31 -1.42
N PHE A 42 -13.58 -6.96 -0.48
CA PHE A 42 -13.91 -6.91 0.95
C PHE A 42 -13.79 -5.51 1.55
N ALA A 43 -12.93 -4.66 1.00
CA ALA A 43 -12.81 -3.28 1.44
C ALA A 43 -14.12 -2.49 1.26
N SER A 44 -14.96 -2.85 0.27
CA SER A 44 -16.25 -2.20 0.02
C SER A 44 -17.29 -2.41 1.13
N LEU A 45 -17.13 -3.46 1.95
CA LEU A 45 -18.04 -3.76 3.07
C LEU A 45 -17.88 -2.77 4.25
N VAL A 46 -16.84 -1.95 4.24
CA VAL A 46 -16.55 -0.98 5.31
C VAL A 46 -16.48 0.42 4.70
N PRO A 47 -17.30 1.38 5.15
CA PRO A 47 -17.29 2.74 4.62
C PRO A 47 -15.93 3.42 4.86
N ALA A 48 -15.28 3.86 3.76
CA ALA A 48 -13.94 4.42 3.81
C ALA A 48 -13.84 5.66 4.70
N LYS A 49 -14.85 6.56 4.63
CA LYS A 49 -14.88 7.78 5.43
C LYS A 49 -14.93 7.50 6.93
N GLU A 50 -15.65 6.45 7.35
CA GLU A 50 -15.73 6.07 8.76
C GLU A 50 -14.39 5.59 9.30
N ILE A 51 -13.67 4.80 8.50
CA ILE A 51 -12.32 4.33 8.86
C ILE A 51 -11.34 5.50 8.94
N GLU A 52 -11.39 6.43 8.00
CA GLU A 52 -10.54 7.63 8.02
C GLU A 52 -10.82 8.50 9.25
N LEU A 53 -12.09 8.68 9.63
CA LEU A 53 -12.46 9.41 10.85
C LEU A 53 -11.99 8.68 12.11
N SER A 54 -12.16 7.36 12.17
CA SER A 54 -11.66 6.55 13.29
C SER A 54 -10.14 6.62 13.39
N ALA A 55 -9.44 6.52 12.26
CA ALA A 55 -7.99 6.67 12.17
C ALA A 55 -7.52 8.03 12.67
N ALA A 56 -8.16 9.10 12.22
CA ALA A 56 -7.83 10.46 12.67
C ALA A 56 -8.04 10.65 14.19
N LYS A 57 -9.08 10.05 14.76
CA LYS A 57 -9.32 10.08 16.22
C LYS A 57 -8.23 9.32 16.97
N GLN A 58 -7.91 8.08 16.56
CA GLN A 58 -6.87 7.26 17.19
C GLN A 58 -5.49 7.93 17.08
N TYR A 59 -5.19 8.52 15.93
CA TYR A 59 -3.96 9.26 15.69
C TYR A 59 -3.82 10.45 16.65
N LYS A 60 -4.87 11.28 16.80
CA LYS A 60 -4.86 12.41 17.75
C LYS A 60 -4.65 11.95 19.19
N THR A 61 -5.29 10.85 19.59
CA THR A 61 -5.10 10.28 20.94
C THR A 61 -3.65 9.83 21.13
N LEU A 62 -3.07 9.15 20.15
CA LEU A 62 -1.66 8.71 20.20
C LEU A 62 -0.69 9.90 20.33
N LEU A 63 -0.90 10.96 19.52
CA LEU A 63 -0.04 12.15 19.59
C LEU A 63 -0.18 12.88 20.91
N ALA A 64 -1.39 12.99 21.46
CA ALA A 64 -1.62 13.58 22.78
C ALA A 64 -0.92 12.78 23.90
N GLU A 65 -0.97 11.44 23.82
CA GLU A 65 -0.25 10.57 24.75
C GLU A 65 1.27 10.73 24.62
N ALA A 66 1.79 10.78 23.39
CA ALA A 66 3.21 11.01 23.15
C ALA A 66 3.65 12.38 23.69
N ALA A 67 2.85 13.42 23.47
CA ALA A 67 3.12 14.76 23.99
C ALA A 67 3.14 14.81 25.51
N SER A 68 2.18 14.15 26.19
CA SER A 68 2.13 14.11 27.65
C SER A 68 3.35 13.41 28.28
N LYS A 69 4.03 12.57 27.52
CA LYS A 69 5.26 11.87 27.90
C LYS A 69 6.54 12.57 27.42
N ASN A 70 6.42 13.78 26.85
CA ASN A 70 7.52 14.52 26.19
C ASN A 70 8.22 13.69 25.09
N ALA A 71 7.49 12.78 24.45
CA ALA A 71 8.01 11.90 23.41
C ALA A 71 7.63 12.37 21.99
N LEU A 72 6.73 13.32 21.82
CA LEU A 72 6.39 13.88 20.51
C LEU A 72 7.47 14.88 20.08
N ALA A 73 8.07 14.64 18.92
CA ALA A 73 9.08 15.53 18.37
C ALA A 73 8.49 16.91 18.01
N PRO A 74 9.13 18.02 18.41
CA PRO A 74 8.68 19.35 18.00
C PRO A 74 8.86 19.55 16.48
N PRO A 75 8.14 20.51 15.86
CA PRO A 75 8.17 20.73 14.41
C PRO A 75 9.58 20.96 13.84
N GLU A 76 10.48 21.53 14.62
CA GLU A 76 11.87 21.88 14.23
C GLU A 76 12.82 20.69 14.36
N HIS A 77 12.37 19.54 14.88
CA HIS A 77 13.24 18.38 15.07
C HIS A 77 13.83 17.91 13.74
N PRO A 78 15.15 17.79 13.59
CA PRO A 78 15.80 17.51 12.29
C PRO A 78 15.29 16.23 11.62
N GLN A 79 15.08 15.17 12.39
CA GLN A 79 14.56 13.91 11.86
C GLN A 79 13.09 14.03 11.42
N LEU A 80 12.26 14.83 12.11
CA LEU A 80 10.89 15.06 11.68
C LEU A 80 10.84 15.85 10.37
N GLN A 81 11.69 16.86 10.24
CA GLN A 81 11.81 17.60 8.98
C GLN A 81 12.32 16.71 7.83
N ARG A 82 13.28 15.81 8.13
CA ARG A 82 13.73 14.80 7.18
C ARG A 82 12.57 13.91 6.70
N LEU A 83 11.76 13.38 7.62
CA LEU A 83 10.59 12.56 7.29
C LEU A 83 9.57 13.32 6.45
N ARG A 84 9.30 14.58 6.79
CA ARG A 84 8.37 15.43 6.02
C ARG A 84 8.85 15.67 4.59
N ARG A 85 10.13 15.97 4.40
CA ARG A 85 10.69 16.11 3.03
C ARG A 85 10.53 14.84 2.21
N ILE A 86 10.75 13.67 2.81
CA ILE A 86 10.56 12.39 2.12
C ILE A 86 9.08 12.18 1.79
N ALA A 87 8.17 12.47 2.71
CA ALA A 87 6.73 12.37 2.49
C ALA A 87 6.26 13.30 1.36
N ASP A 88 6.73 14.55 1.34
CA ASP A 88 6.40 15.54 0.31
C ASP A 88 6.81 15.09 -1.10
N GLN A 89 7.82 14.24 -1.22
CA GLN A 89 8.25 13.65 -2.49
C GLN A 89 7.47 12.39 -2.88
N LEU A 90 6.97 11.62 -1.90
CA LEU A 90 6.21 10.38 -2.16
C LEU A 90 4.72 10.66 -2.44
N ILE A 91 4.11 11.56 -1.66
CA ILE A 91 2.66 11.82 -1.67
C ILE A 91 2.10 12.22 -3.06
N PRO A 92 2.79 12.98 -3.92
CA PRO A 92 2.29 13.33 -5.25
C PRO A 92 1.91 12.12 -6.11
N PHE A 93 2.57 10.97 -5.91
CA PHE A 93 2.30 9.74 -6.67
C PHE A 93 1.21 8.86 -6.04
N ALA A 94 0.71 9.20 -4.85
CA ALA A 94 -0.32 8.44 -4.14
C ALA A 94 -1.65 8.34 -4.92
N ASN A 95 -1.98 9.36 -5.69
CA ASN A 95 -3.26 9.42 -6.42
C ASN A 95 -3.40 8.38 -7.53
N GLU A 96 -2.29 7.89 -8.06
CA GLU A 96 -2.29 6.83 -9.07
C GLU A 96 -2.82 5.50 -8.50
N TRP A 97 -2.68 5.31 -7.19
CA TRP A 97 -3.07 4.10 -6.48
C TRP A 97 -4.42 4.22 -5.79
N ASN A 98 -4.78 5.42 -5.34
CA ASN A 98 -6.07 5.69 -4.73
C ASN A 98 -6.52 7.14 -4.98
N PRO A 99 -7.54 7.37 -5.82
CA PRO A 99 -8.01 8.72 -6.13
C PRO A 99 -8.44 9.53 -4.90
N ARG A 100 -8.81 8.86 -3.80
CA ARG A 100 -9.20 9.51 -2.53
C ARG A 100 -8.02 10.15 -1.82
N ALA A 101 -6.79 9.72 -2.11
CA ALA A 101 -5.58 10.27 -1.52
C ALA A 101 -5.43 11.79 -1.75
N LYS A 102 -6.07 12.34 -2.83
CA LYS A 102 -6.15 13.79 -3.08
C LYS A 102 -6.84 14.57 -1.97
N SER A 103 -7.79 13.95 -1.29
CA SER A 103 -8.59 14.58 -0.23
C SER A 103 -8.07 14.29 1.17
N TRP A 104 -7.05 13.43 1.30
CA TRP A 104 -6.51 13.09 2.59
C TRP A 104 -5.72 14.25 3.21
N GLN A 105 -5.89 14.42 4.51
CA GLN A 105 -5.09 15.37 5.28
C GLN A 105 -3.82 14.68 5.75
N TRP A 106 -2.81 14.66 4.87
CA TRP A 106 -1.52 14.04 5.15
C TRP A 106 -0.83 14.68 6.34
N GLU A 107 -0.38 13.88 7.28
CA GLU A 107 0.35 14.33 8.45
C GLU A 107 1.50 13.36 8.75
N VAL A 108 2.67 13.92 9.07
CA VAL A 108 3.87 13.16 9.45
C VAL A 108 4.32 13.61 10.82
N ASN A 109 4.42 12.67 11.75
CA ASN A 109 4.93 12.89 13.10
C ASN A 109 5.99 11.85 13.48
N LEU A 110 6.88 12.25 14.39
CA LEU A 110 7.95 11.43 14.94
C LEU A 110 7.75 11.30 16.45
N ILE A 111 7.77 10.07 16.96
CA ILE A 111 7.65 9.76 18.38
C ILE A 111 8.97 9.20 18.90
N GLY A 112 9.50 9.80 19.96
CA GLY A 112 10.69 9.33 20.67
C GLY A 112 10.40 7.99 21.37
N SER A 113 10.92 6.90 20.85
CA SER A 113 10.78 5.56 21.41
C SER A 113 11.86 4.63 20.87
N LYS A 114 12.27 3.67 21.68
CA LYS A 114 13.19 2.59 21.23
C LYS A 114 12.51 1.55 20.34
N GLN A 115 11.19 1.62 20.15
CA GLN A 115 10.48 0.70 19.28
C GLN A 115 10.95 0.83 17.83
N ILE A 116 11.27 -0.30 17.20
CA ILE A 116 11.49 -0.36 15.76
C ILE A 116 10.10 -0.48 15.11
N ASN A 117 9.49 0.67 14.82
CA ASN A 117 8.15 0.74 14.26
C ASN A 117 7.91 2.01 13.44
N ALA A 118 7.02 1.90 12.47
CA ALA A 118 6.42 2.99 11.70
C ALA A 118 5.04 2.53 11.22
N PHE A 119 4.15 3.44 10.84
CA PHE A 119 2.86 3.10 10.24
C PHE A 119 2.26 4.29 9.51
N CYS A 120 1.32 3.99 8.60
CA CYS A 120 0.40 4.96 7.99
C CYS A 120 -1.04 4.49 8.17
N MET A 121 -1.83 5.24 8.95
CA MET A 121 -3.25 4.97 9.07
C MET A 121 -4.04 5.51 7.87
N PRO A 122 -5.23 4.96 7.58
CA PRO A 122 -6.16 5.49 6.59
C PRO A 122 -6.36 7.00 6.73
N GLY A 123 -6.40 7.71 5.61
CA GLY A 123 -6.46 9.17 5.60
C GLY A 123 -5.10 9.86 5.69
N GLY A 124 -3.99 9.11 5.52
CA GLY A 124 -2.63 9.66 5.37
C GLY A 124 -1.99 10.09 6.70
N LYS A 125 -2.23 9.38 7.79
CA LYS A 125 -1.68 9.69 9.12
C LYS A 125 -0.43 8.85 9.38
N ILE A 126 0.75 9.42 9.20
CA ILE A 126 2.07 8.77 9.22
C ILE A 126 2.76 9.02 10.56
N VAL A 127 3.26 7.96 11.18
CA VAL A 127 4.14 8.04 12.36
C VAL A 127 5.38 7.19 12.14
N PHE A 128 6.51 7.75 12.50
CA PHE A 128 7.76 7.03 12.71
C PHE A 128 8.14 7.08 14.18
N TYR A 129 8.73 6.01 14.68
CA TYR A 129 9.40 6.01 15.97
C TYR A 129 10.90 6.22 15.76
N THR A 130 11.58 6.93 16.69
CA THR A 130 13.03 7.17 16.54
C THR A 130 13.81 5.87 16.45
N GLY A 131 13.35 4.83 17.16
CA GLY A 131 14.03 3.54 17.21
C GLY A 131 14.23 2.86 15.87
N ILE A 132 13.27 2.97 14.92
CA ILE A 132 13.43 2.34 13.59
C ILE A 132 14.55 3.03 12.78
N ILE A 133 14.66 4.35 12.91
CA ILE A 133 15.67 5.13 12.18
C ILE A 133 17.07 4.92 12.78
N GLU A 134 17.16 5.03 14.09
CA GLU A 134 18.43 5.04 14.82
C GLU A 134 19.07 3.65 14.91
N GLN A 135 18.28 2.63 15.31
CA GLN A 135 18.83 1.29 15.51
C GLN A 135 19.19 0.62 14.19
N LEU A 136 18.42 0.86 13.12
CA LEU A 136 18.73 0.33 11.80
C LEU A 136 19.64 1.25 11.00
N LYS A 137 19.98 2.44 11.51
CA LYS A 137 20.83 3.44 10.83
C LYS A 137 20.36 3.68 9.39
N LEU A 138 19.09 4.03 9.25
CA LEU A 138 18.44 4.13 7.94
C LEU A 138 18.93 5.34 7.14
N THR A 139 19.24 5.10 5.88
CA THR A 139 19.45 6.14 4.86
C THR A 139 18.13 6.79 4.47
N ASP A 140 18.15 7.88 3.67
CA ASP A 140 16.92 8.50 3.15
C ASP A 140 16.19 7.55 2.22
N ASP A 141 16.90 6.80 1.38
CA ASP A 141 16.31 5.81 0.49
C ASP A 141 15.60 4.70 1.27
N GLU A 142 16.20 4.19 2.34
CA GLU A 142 15.59 3.16 3.19
C GLU A 142 14.37 3.70 3.97
N VAL A 143 14.43 4.95 4.44
CA VAL A 143 13.27 5.62 5.05
C VAL A 143 12.14 5.77 4.04
N ALA A 144 12.47 6.14 2.79
CA ALA A 144 11.49 6.25 1.71
C ALA A 144 10.84 4.89 1.38
N GLN A 145 11.60 3.79 1.43
CA GLN A 145 11.05 2.43 1.25
C GLN A 145 10.06 2.07 2.36
N ILE A 146 10.40 2.33 3.63
CA ILE A 146 9.45 2.10 4.74
C ILE A 146 8.23 2.99 4.58
N MET A 147 8.42 4.28 4.36
CA MET A 147 7.31 5.23 4.24
C MET A 147 6.41 4.90 3.05
N GLY A 148 7.00 4.52 1.91
CA GLY A 148 6.27 4.05 0.73
C GLY A 148 5.44 2.80 1.02
N HIS A 149 6.01 1.82 1.73
CA HIS A 149 5.34 0.61 2.17
C HIS A 149 4.14 0.93 3.09
N GLU A 150 4.31 1.80 4.09
CA GLU A 150 3.24 2.21 4.99
C GLU A 150 2.13 2.99 4.26
N ILE A 151 2.52 3.90 3.37
CA ILE A 151 1.58 4.63 2.50
C ILE A 151 0.82 3.64 1.61
N ALA A 152 1.48 2.63 1.05
CA ALA A 152 0.85 1.60 0.22
C ALA A 152 -0.24 0.84 0.97
N HIS A 153 -0.06 0.47 2.23
CA HIS A 153 -1.11 -0.14 3.04
C HIS A 153 -2.37 0.73 3.11
N ALA A 154 -2.22 2.05 3.27
CA ALA A 154 -3.36 2.96 3.29
C ALA A 154 -4.00 3.12 1.89
N LEU A 155 -3.20 3.24 0.83
CA LEU A 155 -3.67 3.39 -0.55
C LEU A 155 -4.41 2.15 -1.05
N ARG A 156 -3.90 0.98 -0.74
CA ARG A 156 -4.48 -0.32 -1.09
C ARG A 156 -5.61 -0.74 -0.16
N GLU A 157 -5.90 0.10 0.86
CA GLU A 157 -7.00 -0.08 1.80
C GLU A 157 -6.94 -1.39 2.60
N HIS A 158 -5.75 -1.93 2.88
CA HIS A 158 -5.57 -3.21 3.54
C HIS A 158 -6.25 -3.29 4.92
N ALA A 159 -6.29 -2.18 5.67
CA ALA A 159 -7.04 -2.11 6.93
C ALA A 159 -8.55 -2.32 6.71
N ARG A 160 -9.13 -1.69 5.66
CA ARG A 160 -10.55 -1.86 5.30
C ARG A 160 -10.84 -3.27 4.82
N GLU A 161 -9.96 -3.83 4.00
CA GLU A 161 -10.08 -5.21 3.52
C GLU A 161 -10.13 -6.19 4.70
N ARG A 162 -9.19 -6.06 5.64
CA ARG A 162 -9.15 -6.92 6.81
C ARG A 162 -10.42 -6.82 7.66
N MET A 163 -10.88 -5.59 7.89
CA MET A 163 -12.14 -5.36 8.61
C MET A 163 -13.34 -5.91 7.84
N GLY A 164 -13.38 -5.75 6.52
CA GLY A 164 -14.42 -6.32 5.66
C GLY A 164 -14.45 -7.85 5.69
N LYS A 165 -13.28 -8.50 5.67
CA LYS A 165 -13.16 -9.95 5.84
C LYS A 165 -13.69 -10.40 7.20
N SER A 166 -13.33 -9.70 8.28
CA SER A 166 -13.85 -9.97 9.62
C SER A 166 -15.38 -9.80 9.69
N THR A 167 -15.91 -8.74 9.11
CA THR A 167 -17.36 -8.49 9.02
C THR A 167 -18.06 -9.60 8.25
N ALA A 168 -17.56 -9.99 7.08
CA ALA A 168 -18.14 -11.07 6.27
C ALA A 168 -18.13 -12.41 7.03
N THR A 169 -17.05 -12.71 7.75
CA THR A 169 -16.93 -13.92 8.57
C THR A 169 -17.96 -13.88 9.72
N SER A 170 -18.10 -12.76 10.39
CA SER A 170 -19.04 -12.59 11.50
C SER A 170 -20.51 -12.71 11.04
N ILE A 171 -20.84 -12.13 9.88
CA ILE A 171 -22.17 -12.29 9.27
C ILE A 171 -22.42 -13.75 8.90
N GLY A 172 -21.47 -14.42 8.26
CA GLY A 172 -21.58 -15.83 7.92
C GLY A 172 -21.78 -16.72 9.15
N ALA A 173 -21.02 -16.50 10.21
CA ALA A 173 -21.16 -17.21 11.48
C ALA A 173 -22.53 -16.94 12.14
N GLY A 174 -23.00 -15.68 12.09
CA GLY A 174 -24.33 -15.30 12.61
C GLY A 174 -25.47 -16.00 11.87
N VAL A 175 -25.42 -16.06 10.54
CA VAL A 175 -26.41 -16.78 9.72
C VAL A 175 -26.41 -18.28 10.06
N VAL A 176 -25.23 -18.90 10.14
CA VAL A 176 -25.11 -20.32 10.51
C VAL A 176 -25.65 -20.56 11.94
N SER A 177 -25.30 -19.69 12.89
CA SER A 177 -25.78 -19.77 14.28
C SER A 177 -27.29 -19.64 14.35
N GLN A 178 -27.91 -18.74 13.59
CA GLN A 178 -29.36 -18.59 13.51
C GLN A 178 -30.02 -19.79 12.88
N LEU A 179 -29.44 -20.36 11.81
CA LEU A 179 -29.95 -21.58 11.16
C LEU A 179 -29.87 -22.81 12.08
N LEU A 180 -28.85 -22.85 12.94
CA LEU A 180 -28.64 -23.94 13.89
C LEU A 180 -29.33 -23.71 15.25
N GLY A 181 -30.04 -22.61 15.44
CA GLY A 181 -30.73 -22.29 16.69
C GLY A 181 -29.82 -22.00 17.88
N LEU A 182 -28.56 -21.62 17.65
CA LEU A 182 -27.54 -21.44 18.69
C LEU A 182 -27.58 -20.05 19.40
N GLY A 183 -28.64 -19.26 19.19
CA GLY A 183 -28.84 -17.99 19.90
C GLY A 183 -27.89 -16.84 19.54
N ASP A 184 -28.01 -15.76 20.25
CA ASP A 184 -27.64 -14.37 19.97
C ASP A 184 -26.14 -14.06 19.81
N LEU A 185 -25.44 -14.67 18.84
CA LEU A 185 -24.06 -14.30 18.45
C LEU A 185 -23.99 -13.14 17.42
N GLY A 186 -25.17 -12.61 17.02
CA GLY A 186 -25.27 -11.63 15.92
C GLY A 186 -25.04 -10.18 16.28
N ARG A 187 -24.77 -9.79 17.55
CA ARG A 187 -24.73 -8.40 18.00
C ARG A 187 -23.36 -7.73 18.02
N THR A 188 -22.30 -8.37 17.53
CA THR A 188 -20.91 -7.86 17.71
C THR A 188 -20.38 -7.10 16.49
N VAL A 189 -21.17 -6.79 15.48
CA VAL A 189 -20.66 -6.30 14.18
C VAL A 189 -20.51 -4.79 14.06
N THR A 190 -20.90 -3.99 15.04
CA THR A 190 -20.96 -2.52 14.88
C THR A 190 -19.98 -1.70 15.70
N ASN A 191 -18.97 -2.28 16.30
CA ASN A 191 -17.93 -1.49 16.95
C ASN A 191 -16.65 -1.48 16.08
N TYR A 192 -16.55 -0.49 15.17
CA TYR A 192 -15.29 -0.13 14.49
C TYR A 192 -14.21 0.41 15.46
N GLY A 193 -14.29 0.05 16.73
CA GLY A 193 -13.29 0.32 17.76
C GLY A 193 -12.05 -0.56 17.66
N VAL A 194 -11.81 -1.18 16.50
CA VAL A 194 -10.58 -1.93 16.22
C VAL A 194 -9.42 -0.95 16.30
N GLN A 195 -8.43 -1.26 17.14
CA GLN A 195 -7.18 -0.51 17.17
C GLN A 195 -6.46 -0.76 15.84
N LEU A 196 -6.51 0.23 14.93
CA LEU A 196 -5.87 0.16 13.62
C LEU A 196 -4.35 -0.06 13.72
N LEU A 197 -3.75 0.33 14.84
CA LEU A 197 -2.34 0.14 15.16
C LEU A 197 -1.91 -1.32 15.35
N ASN A 198 -2.84 -2.22 15.64
CA ASN A 198 -2.54 -3.62 15.96
C ASN A 198 -2.99 -4.59 14.85
N LEU A 199 -3.33 -4.06 13.68
CA LEU A 199 -3.70 -4.90 12.55
C LEU A 199 -2.46 -5.62 12.02
N THR A 200 -2.54 -6.94 11.93
CA THR A 200 -1.55 -7.76 11.23
C THR A 200 -2.02 -7.99 9.80
N PHE A 201 -1.18 -7.75 8.83
CA PHE A 201 -1.51 -7.91 7.43
C PHE A 201 -1.21 -9.31 6.90
N SER A 202 -1.88 -9.72 5.84
CA SER A 202 -1.61 -11.01 5.20
C SER A 202 -0.31 -10.92 4.39
N ARG A 203 0.28 -12.08 4.06
CA ARG A 203 1.49 -12.11 3.21
C ARG A 203 1.27 -11.48 1.84
N SER A 204 0.05 -11.58 1.30
CA SER A 204 -0.30 -10.92 0.03
C SER A 204 -0.34 -9.41 0.18
N ASP A 205 -0.94 -8.90 1.28
CA ASP A 205 -0.99 -7.46 1.55
C ASP A 205 0.43 -6.89 1.71
N GLU A 206 1.32 -7.66 2.34
CA GLU A 206 2.73 -7.29 2.51
C GLU A 206 3.49 -7.21 1.19
N SER A 207 3.36 -8.26 0.34
CA SER A 207 4.00 -8.26 -0.99
C SER A 207 3.46 -7.12 -1.86
N GLU A 208 2.16 -6.85 -1.78
CA GLU A 208 1.54 -5.74 -2.49
C GLU A 208 2.05 -4.38 -2.00
N ALA A 209 2.15 -4.20 -0.68
CA ALA A 209 2.67 -2.97 -0.07
C ALA A 209 4.16 -2.75 -0.40
N ASP A 210 4.96 -3.81 -0.44
CA ASP A 210 6.36 -3.72 -0.88
C ASP A 210 6.47 -3.22 -2.31
N LEU A 211 5.70 -3.79 -3.24
CA LEU A 211 5.79 -3.43 -4.65
C LEU A 211 5.27 -2.02 -4.92
N VAL A 212 4.14 -1.65 -4.34
CA VAL A 212 3.59 -0.29 -4.47
C VAL A 212 4.51 0.73 -3.81
N GLY A 213 5.03 0.43 -2.62
CA GLY A 213 6.00 1.29 -1.92
C GLY A 213 7.30 1.46 -2.70
N LEU A 214 7.80 0.38 -3.30
CA LEU A 214 8.98 0.39 -4.17
C LEU A 214 8.79 1.33 -5.37
N GLU A 215 7.61 1.29 -6.02
CA GLU A 215 7.30 2.20 -7.12
C GLU A 215 7.16 3.66 -6.66
N LEU A 216 6.47 3.91 -5.54
CA LEU A 216 6.35 5.26 -4.98
C LEU A 216 7.73 5.88 -4.71
N ALA A 217 8.62 5.11 -4.08
CA ALA A 217 9.98 5.55 -3.79
C ALA A 217 10.78 5.82 -5.08
N ALA A 218 10.70 4.93 -6.07
CA ALA A 218 11.36 5.11 -7.36
C ALA A 218 10.89 6.36 -8.10
N ARG A 219 9.58 6.60 -8.16
CA ARG A 219 8.99 7.81 -8.78
C ARG A 219 9.40 9.10 -8.06
N ALA A 220 9.60 9.01 -6.76
CA ALA A 220 10.09 10.12 -5.92
C ALA A 220 11.61 10.34 -5.99
N GLY A 221 12.35 9.53 -6.75
CA GLY A 221 13.79 9.67 -6.94
C GLY A 221 14.65 9.01 -5.85
N TYR A 222 14.06 8.11 -5.04
CA TYR A 222 14.76 7.27 -4.08
C TYR A 222 15.16 5.93 -4.69
N ASP A 223 16.37 5.45 -4.35
CA ASP A 223 16.92 4.23 -4.93
C ASP A 223 16.08 2.99 -4.54
N PRO A 224 15.47 2.29 -5.51
CA PRO A 224 14.68 1.09 -5.23
C PRO A 224 15.53 -0.06 -4.62
N GLN A 225 16.84 -0.12 -4.86
CA GLN A 225 17.70 -1.14 -4.27
C GLN A 225 17.75 -1.05 -2.74
N ALA A 226 17.45 0.12 -2.19
CA ALA A 226 17.35 0.30 -0.74
C ALA A 226 16.25 -0.58 -0.11
N GLY A 227 15.27 -1.04 -0.87
CA GLY A 227 14.29 -2.02 -0.39
C GLY A 227 14.92 -3.35 -0.01
N VAL A 228 15.91 -3.81 -0.76
CA VAL A 228 16.67 -5.04 -0.46
C VAL A 228 17.51 -4.86 0.80
N THR A 229 18.29 -3.77 0.87
CA THR A 229 19.16 -3.49 2.03
C THR A 229 18.35 -3.27 3.31
N LEU A 230 17.19 -2.64 3.22
CA LEU A 230 16.25 -2.49 4.32
C LEU A 230 15.83 -3.85 4.90
N TRP A 231 15.40 -4.78 4.05
CA TRP A 231 14.98 -6.11 4.50
C TRP A 231 16.14 -6.93 5.08
N GLN A 232 17.35 -6.76 4.59
CA GLN A 232 18.56 -7.35 5.17
C GLN A 232 18.80 -6.82 6.58
N LYS A 233 18.70 -5.49 6.80
CA LYS A 233 18.82 -4.86 8.12
C LYS A 233 17.73 -5.33 9.09
N MET A 234 16.46 -5.38 8.63
CA MET A 234 15.34 -5.88 9.42
C MET A 234 15.56 -7.33 9.87
N SER A 235 15.98 -8.19 8.95
CA SER A 235 16.27 -9.59 9.24
C SER A 235 17.43 -9.74 10.24
N ALA A 236 18.48 -8.93 10.11
CA ALA A 236 19.61 -8.93 11.03
C ALA A 236 19.22 -8.46 12.44
N SER A 237 18.28 -7.53 12.56
CA SER A 237 17.78 -7.01 13.84
C SER A 237 16.86 -8.00 14.58
N SER A 238 16.39 -9.04 13.91
CA SER A 238 15.43 -10.04 14.45
C SER A 238 16.10 -11.13 15.30
N LYS A 239 17.43 -11.06 15.54
CA LYS A 239 18.13 -12.00 16.41
C LYS A 239 17.72 -11.77 17.88
N GLY A 240 16.68 -12.47 18.34
CA GLY A 240 16.05 -12.32 19.66
C GLY A 240 14.54 -12.11 19.53
N ALA A 241 13.97 -11.15 20.29
CA ALA A 241 12.58 -10.75 20.10
C ALA A 241 12.42 -10.00 18.79
N PRO A 242 11.48 -10.39 17.91
CA PRO A 242 11.26 -9.67 16.66
C PRO A 242 10.92 -8.20 16.92
N PRO A 243 11.42 -7.25 16.10
CA PRO A 243 10.97 -5.87 16.14
C PRO A 243 9.44 -5.76 16.09
N GLN A 244 8.86 -4.76 16.75
CA GLN A 244 7.41 -4.53 16.76
C GLN A 244 6.85 -4.43 15.33
N TRP A 245 7.57 -3.80 14.43
CA TRP A 245 7.19 -3.69 13.02
C TRP A 245 7.01 -5.06 12.36
N LEU A 246 7.89 -6.04 12.65
CA LEU A 246 7.74 -7.41 12.13
C LEU A 246 6.58 -8.19 12.74
N SER A 247 6.00 -7.73 13.85
CA SER A 247 4.80 -8.36 14.43
C SER A 247 3.54 -8.03 13.64
N THR A 248 3.49 -6.84 13.04
CA THR A 248 2.38 -6.40 12.17
C THR A 248 2.66 -6.65 10.70
N HIS A 249 3.96 -6.67 10.29
CA HIS A 249 4.47 -6.89 8.94
C HIS A 249 5.36 -8.15 8.90
N PRO A 250 4.79 -9.34 8.75
CA PRO A 250 5.55 -10.57 8.81
C PRO A 250 6.69 -10.61 7.78
N ALA A 251 7.90 -10.93 8.26
CA ALA A 251 9.04 -11.15 7.40
C ALA A 251 8.84 -12.44 6.58
N GLY A 252 9.35 -12.45 5.35
CA GLY A 252 9.40 -13.63 4.51
C GLY A 252 10.56 -13.54 3.52
N ASN A 253 11.29 -14.64 3.33
CA ASN A 253 12.37 -14.69 2.34
C ASN A 253 11.89 -14.38 0.91
N THR A 254 10.59 -14.59 0.65
CA THR A 254 9.95 -14.26 -0.63
C THR A 254 9.90 -12.76 -0.90
N ARG A 255 9.82 -11.90 0.13
CA ARG A 255 9.70 -10.45 -0.03
C ARG A 255 10.93 -9.83 -0.72
N ILE A 256 12.14 -10.22 -0.29
CA ILE A 256 13.38 -9.76 -0.95
C ILE A 256 13.39 -10.21 -2.42
N MET A 257 13.07 -11.49 -2.68
CA MET A 257 13.02 -12.02 -4.04
C MET A 257 11.98 -11.30 -4.91
N ASP A 258 10.83 -10.94 -4.34
CA ASP A 258 9.78 -10.22 -5.07
C ASP A 258 10.21 -8.78 -5.38
N ILE A 259 10.88 -8.10 -4.46
CA ILE A 259 11.49 -6.79 -4.70
C ILE A 259 12.52 -6.90 -5.82
N GLU A 260 13.51 -7.80 -5.70
CA GLU A 260 14.57 -7.98 -6.71
C GLU A 260 14.02 -8.26 -8.11
N ARG A 261 12.98 -9.10 -8.22
CA ARG A 261 12.31 -9.42 -9.49
C ARG A 261 11.64 -8.19 -10.11
N ASN A 262 11.19 -7.23 -9.30
CA ASN A 262 10.49 -6.04 -9.76
C ASN A 262 11.41 -4.81 -9.92
N LEU A 263 12.66 -4.85 -9.45
CA LEU A 263 13.63 -3.77 -9.69
C LEU A 263 13.68 -3.33 -11.17
N PRO A 264 13.76 -4.23 -12.17
CA PRO A 264 13.81 -3.82 -13.57
C PRO A 264 12.59 -3.02 -14.04
N ARG A 265 11.44 -3.15 -13.36
CA ARG A 265 10.21 -2.41 -13.69
C ARG A 265 10.21 -0.99 -13.13
N VAL A 266 10.89 -0.76 -11.99
CA VAL A 266 10.88 0.52 -11.29
C VAL A 266 12.15 1.33 -11.51
N MET A 267 13.28 0.70 -11.86
CA MET A 267 14.54 1.40 -12.15
C MET A 267 14.39 2.49 -13.22
N PRO A 268 13.67 2.30 -14.33
CA PRO A 268 13.44 3.38 -15.30
C PRO A 268 12.68 4.59 -14.71
N LEU A 269 11.79 4.36 -13.74
CA LEU A 269 11.07 5.43 -13.03
C LEU A 269 12.05 6.27 -12.19
N TYR A 270 12.88 5.59 -11.42
CA TYR A 270 13.93 6.20 -10.60
C TYR A 270 14.91 7.00 -11.43
N GLU A 271 15.42 6.43 -12.53
CA GLU A 271 16.38 7.10 -13.39
C GLU A 271 15.80 8.38 -14.02
N ARG A 272 14.50 8.39 -14.36
CA ARG A 272 13.82 9.59 -14.85
C ARG A 272 13.65 10.65 -13.77
N ALA A 273 13.24 10.24 -12.57
CA ALA A 273 13.05 11.15 -11.45
C ALA A 273 14.35 11.87 -11.06
N ARG A 274 15.50 11.23 -11.28
CA ARG A 274 16.82 11.84 -11.00
C ARG A 274 17.33 12.78 -12.09
N LYS A 275 16.75 12.75 -13.28
CA LYS A 275 17.17 13.59 -14.41
C LYS A 275 16.34 14.87 -14.54
N GLY A 276 15.16 14.91 -13.92
CA GLY A 276 14.27 16.10 -13.87
C GLY A 276 14.48 16.88 -12.61
#